data_24fe120aabab6a4e915685c961ecbe47
#
_entry.id   24fe120aabab6a4e915685c961ecbe47
#
_cell.length_a   1.000
_cell.length_b   1.000
_cell.length_c   1.000
_cell.angle_alpha   90.00
_cell.angle_beta   90.00
_cell.angle_gamma   90.00
#
_symmetry.space_group_name_H-M   'P 1'
#
loop_
_entity.id
_entity.type
_entity.pdbx_description
1 polymer ?
#
loop_
_entity_poly.entity_id
_entity_poly.type
_entity_poly.pdbx_seq_one_letter_code
_entity_poly.pdbx_strand_id
1 'polypeptide(L)'
;MEIRQVLGVEEIDLSPMEFWLRPIEEREGAFATLRAARPVPFFADPDVGDLPLPRGPGYWSLTRHADILEASRTPEVFCSGRGATSILELPPEFGEFFGGMINMDEPRHGRLRRIVSRGFTPRALGRLEAVVERRADAVIDRVIERGECDFVADIAAPLPLDIICDMMGIPESQQQMVFEKTNVILGLGDPEFLPDEGNLIQAALGAGAELAALMNEMAEERRRTPREDLTSALLNAELEDGAMTK
;
A
#
# COMPACT_ATOMS: atom_id res chain seq x y z
N MET A 1 -24.98 6.36 -17.74
CA MET A 1 -24.24 5.48 -18.66
C MET A 1 -24.75 4.07 -18.41
N GLU A 2 -25.41 3.46 -19.39
CA GLU A 2 -25.97 2.13 -19.25
C GLU A 2 -24.80 1.13 -19.39
N ILE A 3 -24.46 0.43 -18.31
CA ILE A 3 -23.40 -0.58 -18.31
C ILE A 3 -23.95 -1.77 -19.12
N ARG A 4 -23.44 -1.99 -20.33
CA ARG A 4 -23.82 -3.15 -21.13
C ARG A 4 -23.17 -4.40 -20.53
N GLN A 5 -23.99 -5.42 -20.23
CA GLN A 5 -23.50 -6.76 -19.91
C GLN A 5 -22.90 -7.37 -21.19
N VAL A 6 -21.57 -7.38 -21.27
CA VAL A 6 -20.84 -7.82 -22.46
C VAL A 6 -20.44 -9.30 -22.36
N LEU A 7 -20.26 -9.82 -21.12
CA LEU A 7 -19.80 -11.19 -20.88
C LEU A 7 -20.86 -12.02 -20.13
N GLY A 8 -21.04 -13.26 -20.55
CA GLY A 8 -21.78 -14.25 -19.75
C GLY A 8 -21.06 -14.55 -18.42
N VAL A 9 -21.81 -14.94 -17.38
CA VAL A 9 -21.24 -15.16 -16.04
C VAL A 9 -20.14 -16.23 -16.02
N GLU A 10 -20.24 -17.25 -16.89
CA GLU A 10 -19.26 -18.34 -17.01
C GLU A 10 -18.03 -17.95 -17.86
N GLU A 11 -18.08 -16.82 -18.55
CA GLU A 11 -16.98 -16.31 -19.38
C GLU A 11 -16.11 -15.32 -18.61
N ILE A 12 -16.52 -14.96 -17.38
CA ILE A 12 -15.80 -14.00 -16.55
C ILE A 12 -14.80 -14.75 -15.69
N ASP A 13 -13.52 -14.48 -15.93
CA ASP A 13 -12.41 -14.88 -15.08
C ASP A 13 -11.61 -13.61 -14.70
N LEU A 14 -11.45 -13.37 -13.40
CA LEU A 14 -10.73 -12.20 -12.87
C LEU A 14 -9.23 -12.49 -12.62
N SER A 15 -8.78 -13.73 -12.83
CA SER A 15 -7.41 -14.13 -12.52
C SER A 15 -6.39 -13.71 -13.60
N PRO A 16 -6.69 -13.85 -14.92
CA PRO A 16 -5.73 -13.47 -15.94
C PRO A 16 -5.53 -11.97 -16.04
N MET A 17 -4.27 -11.54 -16.26
CA MET A 17 -3.93 -10.12 -16.46
C MET A 17 -4.69 -9.53 -17.65
N GLU A 18 -4.98 -10.33 -18.67
CA GLU A 18 -5.72 -9.94 -19.87
C GLU A 18 -7.12 -9.40 -19.53
N PHE A 19 -7.75 -9.87 -18.46
CA PHE A 19 -9.01 -9.30 -17.99
C PHE A 19 -8.85 -7.83 -17.57
N TRP A 20 -7.78 -7.52 -16.85
CA TRP A 20 -7.53 -6.18 -16.31
C TRP A 20 -7.07 -5.17 -17.37
N LEU A 21 -6.53 -5.67 -18.49
CA LEU A 21 -6.16 -4.87 -19.66
C LEU A 21 -7.36 -4.54 -20.58
N ARG A 22 -8.55 -5.11 -20.34
CA ARG A 22 -9.77 -4.80 -21.12
C ARG A 22 -10.20 -3.36 -20.88
N PRO A 23 -10.93 -2.75 -21.84
CA PRO A 23 -11.59 -1.46 -21.66
C PRO A 23 -12.41 -1.42 -20.38
N ILE A 24 -12.49 -0.26 -19.74
CA ILE A 24 -13.16 -0.10 -18.45
C ILE A 24 -14.64 -0.50 -18.53
N GLU A 25 -15.30 -0.21 -19.66
CA GLU A 25 -16.71 -0.53 -19.88
C GLU A 25 -16.96 -2.05 -19.88
N GLU A 26 -16.03 -2.85 -20.40
CA GLU A 26 -16.13 -4.30 -20.37
C GLU A 26 -15.91 -4.85 -18.95
N ARG A 27 -14.93 -4.31 -18.23
CA ARG A 27 -14.67 -4.69 -16.82
C ARG A 27 -15.85 -4.34 -15.92
N GLU A 28 -16.41 -3.14 -16.05
CA GLU A 28 -17.60 -2.71 -15.31
C GLU A 28 -18.83 -3.56 -15.66
N GLY A 29 -19.01 -3.92 -16.93
CA GLY A 29 -20.04 -4.84 -17.39
C GLY A 29 -19.90 -6.24 -16.77
N ALA A 30 -18.68 -6.78 -16.72
CA ALA A 30 -18.38 -8.05 -16.08
C ALA A 30 -18.70 -8.01 -14.57
N PHE A 31 -18.27 -6.97 -13.86
CA PHE A 31 -18.62 -6.81 -12.45
C PHE A 31 -20.12 -6.62 -12.21
N ALA A 32 -20.85 -5.95 -13.13
CA ALA A 32 -22.29 -5.86 -13.04
C ALA A 32 -22.95 -7.23 -13.18
N THR A 33 -22.49 -8.07 -14.13
CA THR A 33 -22.93 -9.45 -14.32
C THR A 33 -22.67 -10.31 -13.08
N LEU A 34 -21.46 -10.24 -12.52
CA LEU A 34 -21.11 -10.96 -11.29
C LEU A 34 -21.99 -10.54 -10.10
N ARG A 35 -22.18 -9.25 -9.88
CA ARG A 35 -23.06 -8.75 -8.79
C ARG A 35 -24.48 -9.27 -8.90
N ALA A 36 -25.00 -9.41 -10.11
CA ALA A 36 -26.36 -9.86 -10.37
C ALA A 36 -26.51 -11.39 -10.25
N ALA A 37 -25.62 -12.15 -10.88
CA ALA A 37 -25.78 -13.58 -11.07
C ALA A 37 -24.92 -14.45 -10.15
N ARG A 38 -23.73 -13.97 -9.75
CA ARG A 38 -22.75 -14.73 -8.94
C ARG A 38 -21.90 -13.78 -8.08
N PRO A 39 -22.46 -13.21 -7.01
CA PRO A 39 -21.85 -12.09 -6.28
C PRO A 39 -20.60 -12.45 -5.48
N VAL A 40 -20.37 -13.73 -5.20
CA VAL A 40 -19.17 -14.25 -4.52
C VAL A 40 -18.61 -15.39 -5.37
N PRO A 41 -18.00 -15.10 -6.53
CA PRO A 41 -17.39 -16.12 -7.38
C PRO A 41 -16.04 -16.55 -6.80
N PHE A 42 -15.68 -17.81 -7.07
CA PHE A 42 -14.35 -18.35 -6.81
C PHE A 42 -13.55 -18.39 -8.10
N PHE A 43 -12.29 -17.96 -8.01
CA PHE A 43 -11.32 -17.98 -9.12
C PHE A 43 -10.04 -18.68 -8.69
N ALA A 44 -9.32 -19.25 -9.64
CA ALA A 44 -7.98 -19.75 -9.42
C ALA A 44 -7.01 -18.58 -9.12
N ASP A 45 -5.88 -18.87 -8.50
CA ASP A 45 -4.83 -17.85 -8.35
C ASP A 45 -4.35 -17.36 -9.73
N PRO A 46 -3.98 -16.07 -9.83
CA PRO A 46 -3.33 -15.53 -11.01
C PRO A 46 -2.09 -16.32 -11.40
N ASP A 47 -1.85 -16.49 -12.71
CA ASP A 47 -0.59 -17.05 -13.17
C ASP A 47 0.51 -15.99 -13.03
N VAL A 48 1.51 -16.31 -12.23
CA VAL A 48 2.68 -15.43 -11.98
C VAL A 48 3.93 -15.87 -12.73
N GLY A 49 3.78 -16.75 -13.71
CA GLY A 49 4.87 -17.26 -14.53
C GLY A 49 5.91 -18.02 -13.71
N ASP A 50 7.19 -17.68 -13.93
CA ASP A 50 8.34 -18.33 -13.28
C ASP A 50 8.67 -17.77 -11.87
N LEU A 51 7.82 -16.92 -11.29
CA LEU A 51 8.05 -16.46 -9.93
C LEU A 51 7.97 -17.63 -8.95
N PRO A 52 8.93 -17.79 -8.02
CA PRO A 52 8.98 -18.90 -7.07
C PRO A 52 7.98 -18.69 -5.92
N LEU A 53 6.73 -18.45 -6.26
CA LEU A 53 5.64 -18.31 -5.31
C LEU A 53 4.78 -19.57 -5.30
N PRO A 54 4.33 -20.04 -4.13
CA PRO A 54 3.44 -21.18 -4.05
C PRO A 54 2.11 -20.84 -4.74
N ARG A 55 1.57 -21.78 -5.49
CA ARG A 55 0.20 -21.70 -5.98
C ARG A 55 -0.74 -22.06 -4.84
N GLY A 56 -1.60 -21.14 -4.49
CA GLY A 56 -2.66 -21.37 -3.52
C GLY A 56 -3.88 -22.07 -4.12
N PRO A 57 -4.94 -22.24 -3.32
CA PRO A 57 -6.17 -22.88 -3.75
C PRO A 57 -7.04 -22.00 -4.65
N GLY A 58 -6.71 -20.71 -4.80
CA GLY A 58 -7.56 -19.71 -5.42
C GLY A 58 -8.21 -18.78 -4.40
N TYR A 59 -9.07 -17.88 -4.88
CA TYR A 59 -9.66 -16.85 -4.05
C TYR A 59 -11.14 -16.58 -4.34
N TRP A 60 -11.86 -16.11 -3.32
CA TRP A 60 -13.23 -15.64 -3.42
C TRP A 60 -13.26 -14.14 -3.67
N SER A 61 -13.94 -13.70 -4.75
CA SER A 61 -14.09 -12.28 -5.05
C SER A 61 -15.41 -11.74 -4.51
N LEU A 62 -15.35 -10.78 -3.60
CA LEU A 62 -16.53 -10.09 -3.08
C LEU A 62 -16.86 -8.92 -4.00
N THR A 63 -18.02 -8.97 -4.67
CA THR A 63 -18.41 -7.96 -5.66
C THR A 63 -19.50 -7.00 -5.20
N ARG A 64 -20.15 -7.26 -4.06
CA ARG A 64 -21.20 -6.40 -3.48
C ARG A 64 -20.66 -5.65 -2.28
N HIS A 65 -21.03 -4.38 -2.15
CA HIS A 65 -20.65 -3.55 -1.01
C HIS A 65 -21.04 -4.17 0.35
N ALA A 66 -22.23 -4.77 0.46
CA ALA A 66 -22.70 -5.39 1.70
C ALA A 66 -21.78 -6.54 2.13
N ASP A 67 -21.36 -7.41 1.20
CA ASP A 67 -20.50 -8.55 1.47
C ASP A 67 -19.08 -8.10 1.87
N ILE A 68 -18.55 -7.06 1.21
CA ILE A 68 -17.28 -6.44 1.57
C ILE A 68 -17.34 -5.82 2.97
N LEU A 69 -18.43 -5.14 3.28
CA LEU A 69 -18.62 -4.51 4.59
C LEU A 69 -18.73 -5.55 5.71
N GLU A 70 -19.42 -6.66 5.46
CA GLU A 70 -19.52 -7.79 6.40
C GLU A 70 -18.13 -8.41 6.63
N ALA A 71 -17.40 -8.74 5.56
CA ALA A 71 -16.05 -9.29 5.67
C ALA A 71 -15.11 -8.34 6.44
N SER A 72 -15.15 -7.05 6.14
CA SER A 72 -14.33 -6.04 6.81
C SER A 72 -14.65 -5.87 8.32
N ARG A 73 -15.86 -6.21 8.75
CA ARG A 73 -16.31 -6.08 10.14
C ARG A 73 -16.17 -7.34 10.96
N THR A 74 -15.78 -8.44 10.35
CA THR A 74 -15.63 -9.76 10.99
C THR A 74 -14.19 -10.28 10.84
N PRO A 75 -13.18 -9.56 11.38
CA PRO A 75 -11.78 -9.92 11.22
C PRO A 75 -11.40 -11.26 11.87
N GLU A 76 -12.20 -11.73 12.82
CA GLU A 76 -12.06 -13.07 13.43
C GLU A 76 -12.35 -14.22 12.46
N VAL A 77 -13.07 -13.95 11.37
CA VAL A 77 -13.35 -14.89 10.27
C VAL A 77 -12.48 -14.58 9.05
N PHE A 78 -12.43 -13.30 8.67
CA PHE A 78 -11.68 -12.82 7.52
C PHE A 78 -10.38 -12.16 7.97
N CYS A 79 -9.40 -13.00 8.31
CA CYS A 79 -8.13 -12.55 8.86
C CYS A 79 -7.25 -11.87 7.81
N SER A 80 -6.43 -10.91 8.26
CA SER A 80 -5.47 -10.18 7.41
C SER A 80 -4.06 -10.80 7.43
N GLY A 81 -3.73 -11.59 8.45
CA GLY A 81 -2.38 -12.10 8.68
C GLY A 81 -1.86 -13.10 7.63
N ARG A 82 -2.74 -13.53 6.71
CA ARG A 82 -2.37 -14.41 5.59
C ARG A 82 -2.04 -13.69 4.29
N GLY A 83 -2.10 -12.36 4.26
CA GLY A 83 -1.75 -11.55 3.09
C GLY A 83 -2.88 -10.64 2.62
N ALA A 84 -3.34 -9.72 3.50
CA ALA A 84 -4.45 -8.81 3.23
C ALA A 84 -4.28 -7.93 1.98
N THR A 85 -3.06 -7.67 1.55
CA THR A 85 -2.74 -6.79 0.41
C THR A 85 -2.42 -7.54 -0.88
N SER A 86 -2.46 -8.87 -0.87
CA SER A 86 -2.17 -9.71 -2.03
C SER A 86 -3.24 -10.80 -2.19
N ILE A 87 -3.60 -11.11 -3.43
CA ILE A 87 -4.41 -12.29 -3.75
C ILE A 87 -3.57 -13.55 -3.55
N LEU A 88 -2.28 -13.48 -3.86
CA LEU A 88 -1.35 -14.60 -3.69
C LEU A 88 -0.98 -14.78 -2.22
N GLU A 89 -0.92 -16.02 -1.78
CA GLU A 89 -0.33 -16.36 -0.49
C GLU A 89 1.18 -16.18 -0.56
N LEU A 90 1.68 -15.14 0.11
CA LEU A 90 3.12 -14.90 0.21
C LEU A 90 3.74 -15.79 1.30
N PRO A 91 4.99 -16.27 1.13
CA PRO A 91 5.70 -16.96 2.18
C PRO A 91 5.73 -16.13 3.48
N PRO A 92 5.61 -16.75 4.67
CA PRO A 92 5.58 -16.05 5.95
C PRO A 92 6.76 -15.08 6.16
N GLU A 93 7.92 -15.41 5.61
CA GLU A 93 9.13 -14.57 5.69
C GLU A 93 8.94 -13.22 4.98
N PHE A 94 8.15 -13.19 3.90
CA PHE A 94 7.77 -11.94 3.22
C PHE A 94 6.82 -11.11 4.08
N GLY A 95 5.87 -11.77 4.75
CA GLY A 95 4.97 -11.12 5.70
C GLY A 95 5.72 -10.50 6.88
N GLU A 96 6.79 -11.10 7.36
CA GLU A 96 7.63 -10.54 8.41
C GLU A 96 8.51 -9.39 7.91
N PHE A 97 9.08 -9.51 6.72
CA PHE A 97 9.97 -8.50 6.16
C PHE A 97 9.23 -7.23 5.70
N PHE A 98 8.11 -7.41 4.99
CA PHE A 98 7.25 -6.30 4.54
C PHE A 98 6.12 -5.99 5.52
N GLY A 99 6.14 -6.55 6.72
CA GLY A 99 5.08 -6.62 7.69
C GLY A 99 4.53 -5.29 8.18
N GLY A 100 3.77 -4.62 7.32
CA GLY A 100 2.91 -3.52 7.74
C GLY A 100 1.77 -4.01 8.64
N MET A 101 1.27 -3.14 9.52
CA MET A 101 0.18 -3.51 10.44
C MET A 101 -1.12 -3.92 9.72
N ILE A 102 -1.28 -3.59 8.43
CA ILE A 102 -2.42 -4.02 7.61
C ILE A 102 -2.44 -5.52 7.32
N ASN A 103 -1.28 -6.18 7.42
CA ASN A 103 -1.12 -7.62 7.26
C ASN A 103 -1.05 -8.35 8.62
N MET A 104 -1.65 -7.78 9.66
CA MET A 104 -1.66 -8.36 11.01
C MET A 104 -3.07 -8.51 11.52
N ASP A 105 -3.25 -9.49 12.40
CA ASP A 105 -4.50 -9.73 13.14
C ASP A 105 -4.35 -9.31 14.61
N GLU A 106 -5.48 -9.35 15.35
CA GLU A 106 -5.47 -9.13 16.79
C GLU A 106 -4.68 -10.26 17.53
N PRO A 107 -3.97 -9.95 18.60
CA PRO A 107 -3.89 -8.66 19.31
C PRO A 107 -2.78 -7.71 18.78
N ARG A 108 -1.92 -8.17 17.86
CA ARG A 108 -0.76 -7.42 17.37
C ARG A 108 -1.19 -6.19 16.59
N HIS A 109 -2.16 -6.33 15.68
CA HIS A 109 -2.73 -5.20 14.93
C HIS A 109 -3.24 -4.09 15.84
N GLY A 110 -4.10 -4.41 16.80
CA GLY A 110 -4.71 -3.41 17.69
C GLY A 110 -3.70 -2.71 18.59
N ARG A 111 -2.61 -3.41 18.98
CA ARG A 111 -1.52 -2.80 19.72
C ARG A 111 -0.79 -1.74 18.88
N LEU A 112 -0.32 -2.09 17.68
CA LEU A 112 0.38 -1.19 16.78
C LEU A 112 -0.51 -0.02 16.34
N ARG A 113 -1.76 -0.30 15.96
CA ARG A 113 -2.74 0.72 15.59
C ARG A 113 -2.96 1.75 16.70
N ARG A 114 -3.03 1.31 17.96
CA ARG A 114 -3.17 2.20 19.11
C ARG A 114 -1.98 3.12 19.27
N ILE A 115 -0.76 2.61 19.05
CA ILE A 115 0.47 3.41 19.07
C ILE A 115 0.45 4.46 17.98
N VAL A 116 0.23 4.02 16.72
CA VAL A 116 0.18 4.92 15.56
C VAL A 116 -0.90 5.99 15.72
N SER A 117 -2.09 5.62 16.23
CA SER A 117 -3.21 6.56 16.40
C SER A 117 -2.90 7.72 17.36
N ARG A 118 -1.95 7.55 18.29
CA ARG A 118 -1.50 8.64 19.18
C ARG A 118 -0.80 9.77 18.40
N GLY A 119 -0.19 9.47 17.25
CA GLY A 119 0.42 10.46 16.34
C GLY A 119 -0.60 11.26 15.51
N PHE A 120 -1.85 10.79 15.41
CA PHE A 120 -2.90 11.40 14.58
C PHE A 120 -3.98 12.08 15.43
N THR A 121 -3.56 12.86 16.42
CA THR A 121 -4.50 13.65 17.22
C THR A 121 -5.06 14.84 16.43
N PRO A 122 -6.24 15.39 16.78
CA PRO A 122 -6.78 16.60 16.13
C PRO A 122 -5.79 17.77 16.13
N ARG A 123 -5.00 17.91 17.19
CA ARG A 123 -3.96 18.94 17.27
C ARG A 123 -2.79 18.70 16.31
N ALA A 124 -2.37 17.43 16.12
CA ALA A 124 -1.35 17.07 15.14
C ALA A 124 -1.87 17.29 13.71
N LEU A 125 -3.11 16.89 13.43
CA LEU A 125 -3.74 17.10 12.13
C LEU A 125 -3.93 18.58 11.79
N GLY A 126 -4.33 19.44 12.76
CA GLY A 126 -4.42 20.89 12.54
C GLY A 126 -3.09 21.56 12.20
N ARG A 127 -1.96 20.99 12.65
CA ARG A 127 -0.63 21.47 12.22
C ARG A 127 -0.27 21.05 10.81
N LEU A 128 -0.80 19.93 10.33
CA LEU A 128 -0.57 19.45 8.96
C LEU A 128 -1.24 20.35 7.91
N GLU A 129 -2.35 21.01 8.23
CA GLU A 129 -3.07 21.87 7.29
C GLU A 129 -2.12 22.93 6.68
N ALA A 130 -1.40 23.67 7.54
CA ALA A 130 -0.43 24.66 7.09
C ALA A 130 0.79 24.05 6.36
N VAL A 131 1.14 22.78 6.66
CA VAL A 131 2.19 22.06 5.92
C VAL A 131 1.69 21.70 4.53
N VAL A 132 0.48 21.17 4.43
CA VAL A 132 -0.16 20.80 3.15
C VAL A 132 -0.27 22.02 2.22
N GLU A 133 -0.75 23.16 2.72
CA GLU A 133 -0.83 24.41 1.95
C GLU A 133 0.54 24.80 1.38
N ARG A 134 1.56 24.89 2.22
CA ARG A 134 2.92 25.26 1.76
C ARG A 134 3.50 24.27 0.76
N ARG A 135 3.28 22.96 0.96
CA ARG A 135 3.76 21.94 0.03
C ARG A 135 2.99 21.99 -1.29
N ALA A 136 1.69 22.25 -1.27
CA ALA A 136 0.88 22.43 -2.47
C ALA A 136 1.37 23.65 -3.28
N ASP A 137 1.58 24.79 -2.62
CA ASP A 137 2.14 25.99 -3.28
C ASP A 137 3.50 25.68 -3.91
N ALA A 138 4.41 25.02 -3.18
CA ALA A 138 5.74 24.69 -3.68
C ALA A 138 5.70 23.69 -4.86
N VAL A 139 4.73 22.76 -4.89
CA VAL A 139 4.52 21.85 -6.02
C VAL A 139 4.06 22.64 -7.25
N ILE A 140 3.09 23.55 -7.08
CA ILE A 140 2.58 24.37 -8.19
C ILE A 140 3.66 25.33 -8.71
N ASP A 141 4.42 25.97 -7.82
CA ASP A 141 5.51 26.89 -8.22
C ASP A 141 6.58 26.23 -9.08
N ARG A 142 6.84 24.94 -8.86
CA ARG A 142 7.78 24.16 -9.68
C ARG A 142 7.34 23.98 -11.14
N VAL A 143 6.04 23.99 -11.41
CA VAL A 143 5.48 23.64 -12.73
C VAL A 143 4.83 24.83 -13.45
N ILE A 144 4.45 25.89 -12.73
CA ILE A 144 3.63 26.99 -13.27
C ILE A 144 4.28 27.72 -14.45
N GLU A 145 5.61 27.86 -14.45
CA GLU A 145 6.35 28.54 -15.53
C GLU A 145 6.62 27.62 -16.73
N ARG A 146 6.45 26.28 -16.57
CA ARG A 146 6.74 25.31 -17.63
C ARG A 146 5.64 25.25 -18.69
N GLY A 147 4.40 25.66 -18.34
CA GLY A 147 3.24 25.64 -19.21
C GLY A 147 2.62 24.25 -19.43
N GLU A 148 3.39 23.18 -19.25
CA GLU A 148 2.95 21.78 -19.29
C GLU A 148 3.74 20.95 -18.27
N CYS A 149 3.14 19.87 -17.77
CA CYS A 149 3.80 18.96 -16.82
C CYS A 149 3.17 17.57 -16.90
N ASP A 150 3.88 16.57 -16.42
CA ASP A 150 3.29 15.28 -16.08
C ASP A 150 2.55 15.42 -14.73
N PHE A 151 1.23 15.27 -14.77
CA PHE A 151 0.42 15.50 -13.56
C PHE A 151 0.77 14.53 -12.42
N VAL A 152 1.08 13.28 -12.75
CA VAL A 152 1.42 12.26 -11.73
C VAL A 152 2.81 12.53 -11.17
N ALA A 153 3.82 12.62 -12.03
CA ALA A 153 5.20 12.75 -11.60
C ALA A 153 5.52 14.11 -10.97
N ASP A 154 4.94 15.20 -11.50
CA ASP A 154 5.26 16.56 -11.09
C ASP A 154 4.35 17.10 -9.97
N ILE A 155 3.12 16.57 -9.80
CA ILE A 155 2.11 17.13 -8.88
C ILE A 155 1.55 16.06 -7.92
N ALA A 156 0.92 15.00 -8.46
CA ALA A 156 0.12 14.09 -7.65
C ALA A 156 0.96 13.19 -6.74
N ALA A 157 2.13 12.77 -7.18
CA ALA A 157 3.04 11.94 -6.39
C ALA A 157 3.87 12.75 -5.37
N PRO A 158 4.49 13.90 -5.74
CA PRO A 158 5.29 14.67 -4.79
C PRO A 158 4.52 15.17 -3.57
N LEU A 159 3.30 15.68 -3.75
CA LEU A 159 2.56 16.31 -2.66
C LEU A 159 2.30 15.37 -1.47
N PRO A 160 1.68 14.20 -1.61
CA PRO A 160 1.49 13.28 -0.49
C PRO A 160 2.80 12.71 0.04
N LEU A 161 3.79 12.47 -0.83
CA LEU A 161 5.09 11.97 -0.42
C LEU A 161 5.81 12.96 0.50
N ASP A 162 5.91 14.22 0.10
CA ASP A 162 6.53 15.29 0.89
C ASP A 162 5.86 15.40 2.27
N ILE A 163 4.52 15.33 2.32
CA ILE A 163 3.76 15.39 3.57
C ILE A 163 4.06 14.19 4.47
N ILE A 164 4.06 12.97 3.92
CA ILE A 164 4.36 11.76 4.69
C ILE A 164 5.80 11.80 5.20
N CYS A 165 6.76 12.21 4.37
CA CYS A 165 8.15 12.35 4.75
C CYS A 165 8.32 13.39 5.87
N ASP A 166 7.67 14.54 5.77
CA ASP A 166 7.68 15.56 6.81
C ASP A 166 7.09 15.04 8.15
N MET A 167 5.96 14.32 8.08
CA MET A 167 5.35 13.69 9.26
C MET A 167 6.28 12.68 9.92
N MET A 168 6.98 11.88 9.14
CA MET A 168 7.94 10.89 9.64
C MET A 168 9.25 11.52 10.08
N GLY A 169 9.52 12.77 9.69
CA GLY A 169 10.78 13.47 9.94
C GLY A 169 11.91 12.98 9.03
N ILE A 170 11.58 12.48 7.84
CA ILE A 170 12.54 12.05 6.82
C ILE A 170 13.22 13.29 6.20
N PRO A 171 14.56 13.34 6.17
CA PRO A 171 15.28 14.46 5.57
C PRO A 171 14.94 14.63 4.08
N GLU A 172 14.86 15.88 3.61
CA GLU A 172 14.54 16.20 2.21
C GLU A 172 15.48 15.48 1.22
N SER A 173 16.76 15.34 1.57
CA SER A 173 17.76 14.62 0.78
C SER A 173 17.46 13.11 0.60
N GLN A 174 16.57 12.53 1.38
CA GLN A 174 16.19 11.12 1.35
C GLN A 174 14.80 10.87 0.73
N GLN A 175 14.02 11.91 0.49
CA GLN A 175 12.64 11.78 0.00
C GLN A 175 12.58 11.13 -1.37
N GLN A 176 13.49 11.48 -2.28
CA GLN A 176 13.57 10.87 -3.61
C GLN A 176 13.86 9.36 -3.53
N MET A 177 14.79 8.95 -2.67
CA MET A 177 15.09 7.53 -2.44
C MET A 177 13.86 6.79 -1.90
N VAL A 178 13.14 7.40 -0.94
CA VAL A 178 11.90 6.80 -0.40
C VAL A 178 10.87 6.60 -1.51
N PHE A 179 10.68 7.58 -2.40
CA PHE A 179 9.77 7.49 -3.54
C PHE A 179 10.16 6.33 -4.48
N GLU A 180 11.40 6.29 -4.92
CA GLU A 180 11.90 5.27 -5.84
C GLU A 180 11.78 3.86 -5.25
N LYS A 181 12.20 3.68 -4.00
CA LYS A 181 12.14 2.35 -3.37
C LYS A 181 10.70 1.90 -3.06
N THR A 182 9.83 2.83 -2.72
CA THR A 182 8.41 2.52 -2.52
C THR A 182 7.76 2.10 -3.84
N ASN A 183 8.06 2.78 -4.95
CA ASN A 183 7.55 2.41 -6.26
C ASN A 183 8.04 1.02 -6.71
N VAL A 184 9.28 0.66 -6.44
CA VAL A 184 9.79 -0.71 -6.71
C VAL A 184 8.99 -1.76 -5.92
N ILE A 185 8.66 -1.49 -4.66
CA ILE A 185 7.92 -2.45 -3.81
C ILE A 185 6.45 -2.54 -4.23
N LEU A 186 5.80 -1.39 -4.48
CA LEU A 186 4.37 -1.36 -4.81
C LEU A 186 4.09 -1.69 -6.28
N GLY A 187 5.02 -1.37 -7.15
CA GLY A 187 4.92 -1.62 -8.60
C GLY A 187 5.47 -2.98 -9.02
N LEU A 188 5.53 -3.98 -8.11
CA LEU A 188 5.94 -5.34 -8.45
C LEU A 188 5.13 -5.89 -9.64
N GLY A 189 5.82 -6.09 -10.77
CA GLY A 189 5.20 -6.53 -12.02
C GLY A 189 4.93 -5.41 -13.04
N ASP A 190 5.10 -4.14 -12.68
CA ASP A 190 5.04 -3.03 -13.62
C ASP A 190 6.43 -2.76 -14.21
N PRO A 191 6.61 -2.92 -15.54
CA PRO A 191 7.91 -2.71 -16.19
C PRO A 191 8.50 -1.31 -15.99
N GLU A 192 7.67 -0.29 -15.73
CA GLU A 192 8.12 1.08 -15.51
C GLU A 192 8.98 1.23 -14.25
N PHE A 193 8.71 0.41 -13.22
CA PHE A 193 9.39 0.50 -11.92
C PHE A 193 10.45 -0.59 -11.70
N LEU A 194 10.66 -1.41 -12.71
CA LEU A 194 11.62 -2.53 -12.61
C LEU A 194 12.91 -2.22 -13.32
N PRO A 195 14.07 -2.62 -12.78
CA PRO A 195 15.31 -2.58 -13.53
C PRO A 195 15.23 -3.49 -14.77
N ASP A 196 15.79 -3.04 -15.88
CA ASP A 196 15.76 -3.70 -17.19
C ASP A 196 16.27 -5.16 -17.19
N GLU A 197 17.08 -5.54 -16.20
CA GLU A 197 17.57 -6.89 -15.99
C GLU A 197 17.59 -7.20 -14.49
N GLY A 198 16.69 -8.07 -14.00
CA GLY A 198 16.74 -8.45 -12.60
C GLY A 198 15.60 -9.33 -12.11
N ASN A 199 15.84 -10.00 -11.01
CA ASN A 199 14.84 -10.75 -10.27
C ASN A 199 13.98 -9.77 -9.46
N LEU A 200 12.69 -9.71 -9.77
CA LEU A 200 11.67 -8.88 -9.11
C LEU A 200 11.72 -8.94 -7.58
N ILE A 201 11.84 -10.15 -7.06
CA ILE A 201 11.92 -10.41 -5.62
C ILE A 201 13.18 -9.78 -5.04
N GLN A 202 14.30 -9.94 -5.72
CA GLN A 202 15.57 -9.36 -5.25
C GLN A 202 15.53 -7.82 -5.29
N ALA A 203 14.92 -7.23 -6.31
CA ALA A 203 14.71 -5.78 -6.38
C ALA A 203 13.84 -5.27 -5.22
N ALA A 204 12.71 -5.93 -4.94
CA ALA A 204 11.83 -5.57 -3.83
C ALA A 204 12.51 -5.74 -2.46
N LEU A 205 13.23 -6.84 -2.24
CA LEU A 205 13.98 -7.07 -1.00
C LEU A 205 15.08 -6.03 -0.82
N GLY A 206 15.81 -5.69 -1.89
CA GLY A 206 16.81 -4.62 -1.87
C GLY A 206 16.21 -3.27 -1.52
N ALA A 207 15.12 -2.89 -2.17
CA ALA A 207 14.40 -1.65 -1.87
C ALA A 207 13.89 -1.61 -0.42
N GLY A 208 13.32 -2.72 0.06
CA GLY A 208 12.87 -2.85 1.45
C GLY A 208 14.02 -2.73 2.45
N ALA A 209 15.18 -3.32 2.15
CA ALA A 209 16.36 -3.23 3.00
C ALA A 209 16.91 -1.78 3.10
N GLU A 210 16.92 -1.04 2.01
CA GLU A 210 17.33 0.38 2.01
C GLU A 210 16.36 1.25 2.83
N LEU A 211 15.06 1.05 2.70
CA LEU A 211 14.06 1.75 3.52
C LEU A 211 14.20 1.39 5.00
N ALA A 212 14.41 0.12 5.32
CA ALA A 212 14.63 -0.34 6.68
C ALA A 212 15.91 0.27 7.28
N ALA A 213 16.99 0.37 6.50
CA ALA A 213 18.23 1.00 6.94
C ALA A 213 18.02 2.49 7.29
N LEU A 214 17.32 3.25 6.43
CA LEU A 214 16.94 4.64 6.72
C LEU A 214 16.11 4.75 7.99
N MET A 215 15.09 3.90 8.16
CA MET A 215 14.25 3.93 9.35
C MET A 215 15.02 3.59 10.64
N ASN A 216 15.95 2.64 10.57
CA ASN A 216 16.81 2.30 11.70
C ASN A 216 17.75 3.44 12.06
N GLU A 217 18.39 4.10 11.10
CA GLU A 217 19.23 5.27 11.33
C GLU A 217 18.44 6.39 11.99
N MET A 218 17.27 6.70 11.47
CA MET A 218 16.38 7.71 12.06
C MET A 218 15.95 7.32 13.47
N ALA A 219 15.62 6.06 13.71
CA ALA A 219 15.26 5.58 15.05
C ALA A 219 16.41 5.79 16.05
N GLU A 220 17.65 5.46 15.68
CA GLU A 220 18.82 5.68 16.52
C GLU A 220 19.06 7.19 16.79
N GLU A 221 18.88 8.04 15.79
CA GLU A 221 18.96 9.49 15.97
C GLU A 221 17.89 10.00 16.93
N ARG A 222 16.63 9.57 16.75
CA ARG A 222 15.48 10.00 17.57
C ARG A 222 15.54 9.49 19.01
N ARG A 223 16.15 8.33 19.26
CA ARG A 223 16.43 7.87 20.63
C ARG A 223 17.39 8.82 21.36
N ARG A 224 18.35 9.41 20.65
CA ARG A 224 19.32 10.38 21.22
C ARG A 224 18.75 11.80 21.27
N THR A 225 18.02 12.20 20.26
CA THR A 225 17.51 13.56 20.06
C THR A 225 16.07 13.49 19.55
N PRO A 226 15.09 13.32 20.44
CA PRO A 226 13.67 13.29 20.07
C PRO A 226 13.25 14.59 19.35
N ARG A 227 12.38 14.47 18.37
CA ARG A 227 11.79 15.58 17.61
C ARG A 227 10.26 15.54 17.66
N GLU A 228 9.61 16.58 17.17
CA GLU A 228 8.14 16.60 17.00
C GLU A 228 7.73 15.91 15.69
N ASP A 229 8.11 14.62 15.53
CA ASP A 229 7.76 13.79 14.36
C ASP A 229 7.13 12.47 14.80
N LEU A 230 6.53 11.76 13.83
CA LEU A 230 5.85 10.49 14.09
C LEU A 230 6.85 9.39 14.50
N THR A 231 8.07 9.42 13.98
CA THR A 231 9.13 8.46 14.35
C THR A 231 9.46 8.57 15.84
N SER A 232 9.63 9.79 16.38
CA SER A 232 9.84 10.01 17.81
C SER A 232 8.62 9.57 18.63
N ALA A 233 7.40 9.86 18.15
CA ALA A 233 6.17 9.47 18.85
C ALA A 233 6.01 7.95 18.93
N LEU A 234 6.33 7.22 17.86
CA LEU A 234 6.30 5.76 17.83
C LEU A 234 7.33 5.14 18.76
N LEU A 235 8.56 5.63 18.75
CA LEU A 235 9.63 5.14 19.64
C LEU A 235 9.30 5.36 21.12
N ASN A 236 8.72 6.51 21.48
CA ASN A 236 8.31 6.78 22.86
C ASN A 236 7.17 5.86 23.31
N ALA A 237 6.19 5.61 22.44
CA ALA A 237 5.09 4.69 22.74
C ALA A 237 5.56 3.24 22.87
N GLU A 238 6.57 2.82 22.11
CA GLU A 238 7.22 1.52 22.26
C GLU A 238 7.84 1.33 23.63
N LEU A 239 8.55 2.36 24.14
CA LEU A 239 9.18 2.32 25.45
C LEU A 239 8.17 2.23 26.60
N GLU A 240 7.01 2.91 26.46
CA GLU A 240 5.95 2.89 27.47
C GLU A 240 5.20 1.53 27.53
N ASP A 241 4.95 0.90 26.40
CA ASP A 241 4.20 -0.37 26.33
C ASP A 241 5.10 -1.63 26.52
N GLY A 242 6.42 -1.47 26.51
CA GLY A 242 7.39 -2.57 26.67
C GLY A 242 7.29 -3.64 25.59
N ALA A 243 6.90 -3.30 24.37
CA ALA A 243 6.20 -4.24 23.51
C ALA A 243 6.57 -4.30 22.04
N MET A 244 7.58 -3.63 21.59
CA MET A 244 8.17 -3.91 20.28
C MET A 244 9.55 -4.55 20.46
N THR A 245 9.54 -5.80 20.86
CA THR A 245 10.70 -6.66 20.59
C THR A 245 10.61 -7.14 19.15
N LYS A 246 11.68 -6.90 18.44
CA LYS A 246 12.10 -7.29 17.08
C LYS A 246 11.25 -8.33 16.38
#